data_1293e87a7aef08c0f9cd6aea7b8e6599
#
_entry.id   1293e87a7aef08c0f9cd6aea7b8e6599
#
_cell.length_a   1.000
_cell.length_b   1.000
_cell.length_c   1.000
_cell.angle_alpha   90.00
_cell.angle_beta   90.00
_cell.angle_gamma   90.00
#
_symmetry.space_group_name_H-M   'P 1'
#
loop_
_entity.id
_entity.type
_entity.pdbx_description
1 polymer ?
#
loop_
_entity_poly.entity_id
_entity_poly.type
_entity_poly.pdbx_seq_one_letter_code
_entity_poly.pdbx_strand_id
1 'polypeptide(L)'
;MNDQLAGLTGEWALWRDCAVRSAGFPVRGLDVFGSDESAGLRAVAGDPAFREAVTWQNREALHNAVDKVAAGSPTGASTRRRREEVVANYWQRYCAKNETIGFFGPLAWGRLADSGPAVAYRAGRVDAQRSVHFEQWAIEALAQSLGLPDPIPLGPHPERDLRIRLQRSPHSDDGLAALDLLESRRSAVAEATRDKLDAALAHLDRTFVELTRQEPWRKPGEAYGARTPVYLDCLRDLQLSVGPGMRDEMAGALPALLASSRWYCDRIFDIGRTLMRDAIGERMASGPTIGRILGELMRIPAQVHAVTAQLQTKWAQLLHANEPQTLVERASQVFASGGPGWPLSVYHSPDVQIAAASALAIEGGDFLSVVGDFHPGANPLCQGMFATRHPDREQFVTAIHTEVGRPIVFLIPPRNVPRMTSRVMPAFTEPTDIHVAATPGACMPDGFPTIDVGRLLIDGEDVVEPTQGIRFPLIELLSSPLFMAAIRTWDPFPTGGHAPRITVGRTVLRRETWNVVASNAPQHPQDLPGWARALGMPRRVFAKSPLEDKPVYIDFTSPILMRTTGRMLRHAAAATPQRPVRFTEMLPTPDQCWLRDDDGDAFTSELRLVCVDLTRRAGTTS
;
A
#
# COMPACT_ATOMS: atom_id res chain seq x y z
N MET A 1 -26.40 -8.95 -13.21
CA MET A 1 -25.11 -8.58 -12.61
C MET A 1 -24.59 -7.38 -13.40
N ASN A 2 -24.12 -6.33 -12.75
CA ASN A 2 -23.60 -5.14 -13.44
C ASN A 2 -22.36 -5.56 -14.26
N ASP A 3 -22.16 -4.99 -15.47
CA ASP A 3 -20.99 -5.30 -16.34
C ASP A 3 -19.62 -5.10 -15.66
N GLN A 4 -19.60 -4.46 -14.49
CA GLN A 4 -18.42 -4.21 -13.66
C GLN A 4 -17.99 -5.40 -12.80
N LEU A 5 -18.87 -6.39 -12.59
CA LEU A 5 -18.64 -7.48 -11.66
C LEU A 5 -18.47 -8.82 -12.39
N ALA A 6 -17.48 -9.58 -11.98
CA ALA A 6 -17.31 -11.00 -12.30
C ALA A 6 -17.70 -11.83 -11.07
N GLY A 7 -18.58 -12.81 -11.21
CA GLY A 7 -18.98 -13.69 -10.11
C GLY A 7 -17.81 -14.52 -9.59
N LEU A 8 -17.70 -14.63 -8.27
CA LEU A 8 -16.74 -15.53 -7.61
C LEU A 8 -17.49 -16.71 -6.97
N THR A 9 -18.50 -16.41 -6.14
CA THR A 9 -19.46 -17.38 -5.56
C THR A 9 -20.80 -16.67 -5.36
N GLY A 10 -21.81 -17.36 -4.81
CA GLY A 10 -23.13 -16.77 -4.59
C GLY A 10 -23.15 -15.47 -3.78
N GLU A 11 -22.26 -15.34 -2.77
CA GLU A 11 -22.18 -14.15 -1.89
C GLU A 11 -21.10 -13.15 -2.31
N TRP A 12 -20.19 -13.51 -3.21
CA TRP A 12 -19.01 -12.73 -3.54
C TRP A 12 -18.86 -12.52 -5.04
N ALA A 13 -18.49 -11.32 -5.41
CA ALA A 13 -18.08 -10.98 -6.77
C ALA A 13 -16.74 -10.22 -6.75
N LEU A 14 -16.08 -10.16 -7.89
CA LEU A 14 -14.86 -9.39 -8.10
C LEU A 14 -15.16 -8.21 -9.02
N TRP A 15 -14.55 -7.08 -8.77
CA TRP A 15 -14.44 -6.06 -9.81
C TRP A 15 -13.68 -6.63 -11.00
N ARG A 16 -14.15 -6.31 -12.22
CA ARG A 16 -13.47 -6.79 -13.43
C ARG A 16 -12.11 -6.13 -13.60
N ASP A 17 -11.99 -4.88 -13.26
CA ASP A 17 -10.73 -4.18 -13.34
C ASP A 17 -9.91 -4.39 -12.07
N CYS A 18 -8.63 -4.69 -12.25
CA CYS A 18 -7.68 -4.89 -11.18
C CYS A 18 -6.40 -4.09 -11.44
N ALA A 19 -5.77 -3.60 -10.37
CA ALA A 19 -4.48 -2.99 -10.51
C ALA A 19 -3.38 -4.06 -10.55
N VAL A 20 -2.45 -3.91 -11.47
CA VAL A 20 -1.26 -4.77 -11.60
C VAL A 20 -0.05 -3.99 -11.11
N ARG A 21 0.58 -4.47 -10.06
CA ARG A 21 1.82 -3.93 -9.53
C ARG A 21 2.96 -4.84 -9.94
N SER A 22 4.06 -4.28 -10.40
CA SER A 22 5.23 -5.09 -10.75
C SER A 22 6.52 -4.44 -10.25
N ALA A 23 7.58 -5.23 -10.12
CA ALA A 23 8.92 -4.68 -10.00
C ALA A 23 9.29 -3.90 -11.27
N GLY A 24 10.12 -2.89 -11.12
CA GLY A 24 10.62 -2.11 -12.26
C GLY A 24 11.92 -2.64 -12.84
N PHE A 25 12.56 -3.56 -12.14
CA PHE A 25 13.78 -4.24 -12.57
C PHE A 25 13.54 -5.75 -12.63
N PRO A 26 14.17 -6.44 -13.59
CA PRO A 26 14.01 -7.87 -13.76
C PRO A 26 14.45 -8.66 -12.54
N VAL A 27 13.74 -9.75 -12.24
CA VAL A 27 14.05 -10.62 -11.10
C VAL A 27 15.44 -11.27 -11.21
N ARG A 28 15.98 -11.47 -12.45
CA ARG A 28 17.36 -11.92 -12.66
C ARG A 28 18.41 -10.98 -12.04
N GLY A 29 18.06 -9.73 -11.77
CA GLY A 29 18.91 -8.81 -11.03
C GLY A 29 19.30 -9.31 -9.63
N LEU A 30 18.54 -10.25 -9.05
CA LEU A 30 18.88 -10.90 -7.79
C LEU A 30 20.06 -11.87 -7.90
N ASP A 31 20.48 -12.26 -9.11
CA ASP A 31 21.63 -13.15 -9.33
C ASP A 31 22.97 -12.49 -8.98
N VAL A 32 22.97 -11.16 -8.85
CA VAL A 32 24.13 -10.42 -8.33
C VAL A 32 24.54 -10.86 -6.92
N PHE A 33 23.58 -11.41 -6.14
CA PHE A 33 23.80 -11.92 -4.80
C PHE A 33 24.34 -13.37 -4.84
N GLY A 34 25.47 -13.56 -5.50
CA GLY A 34 26.12 -14.84 -5.73
C GLY A 34 27.64 -14.81 -5.46
N SER A 35 28.41 -15.39 -6.36
CA SER A 35 29.84 -15.65 -6.13
C SER A 35 30.76 -14.42 -6.21
N ASP A 36 30.41 -13.38 -6.98
CA ASP A 36 31.20 -12.13 -7.11
C ASP A 36 30.31 -10.90 -6.91
N GLU A 37 29.83 -10.73 -5.69
CA GLU A 37 28.90 -9.63 -5.36
C GLU A 37 29.49 -8.24 -5.59
N SER A 38 30.79 -8.05 -5.29
CA SER A 38 31.40 -6.71 -5.41
C SER A 38 31.49 -6.23 -6.86
N ALA A 39 31.84 -7.12 -7.81
CA ALA A 39 31.82 -6.78 -9.23
C ALA A 39 30.40 -6.57 -9.74
N GLY A 40 29.47 -7.44 -9.38
CA GLY A 40 28.06 -7.30 -9.71
C GLY A 40 27.44 -5.99 -9.20
N LEU A 41 27.67 -5.63 -7.94
CA LEU A 41 27.17 -4.38 -7.35
C LEU A 41 27.84 -3.14 -7.95
N ARG A 42 29.09 -3.24 -8.43
CA ARG A 42 29.71 -2.16 -9.17
C ARG A 42 29.03 -1.96 -10.53
N ALA A 43 28.70 -3.04 -11.22
CA ALA A 43 27.95 -2.97 -12.48
C ALA A 43 26.55 -2.36 -12.26
N VAL A 44 25.82 -2.80 -11.22
CA VAL A 44 24.54 -2.20 -10.81
C VAL A 44 24.68 -0.71 -10.51
N ALA A 45 25.70 -0.30 -9.75
CA ALA A 45 25.93 1.12 -9.43
C ALA A 45 26.23 1.96 -10.67
N GLY A 46 26.75 1.36 -11.74
CA GLY A 46 26.96 1.98 -13.04
C GLY A 46 25.72 2.00 -13.94
N ASP A 47 24.70 1.20 -13.64
CA ASP A 47 23.48 1.11 -14.45
C ASP A 47 22.69 2.42 -14.45
N PRO A 48 22.40 3.02 -15.62
CA PRO A 48 21.72 4.32 -15.68
C PRO A 48 20.31 4.30 -15.11
N ALA A 49 19.56 3.20 -15.23
CA ALA A 49 18.21 3.10 -14.71
C ALA A 49 18.22 2.95 -13.18
N PHE A 50 19.14 2.15 -12.63
CA PHE A 50 19.32 2.05 -11.19
C PHE A 50 19.71 3.39 -10.55
N ARG A 51 20.66 4.10 -11.18
CA ARG A 51 21.08 5.43 -10.73
C ARG A 51 19.91 6.41 -10.72
N GLU A 52 19.12 6.43 -11.78
CA GLU A 52 17.90 7.24 -11.85
C GLU A 52 16.92 6.89 -10.73
N ALA A 53 16.66 5.60 -10.47
CA ALA A 53 15.75 5.16 -9.40
C ALA A 53 16.21 5.63 -8.01
N VAL A 54 17.53 5.54 -7.74
CA VAL A 54 18.09 6.03 -6.49
C VAL A 54 18.04 7.55 -6.42
N THR A 55 18.27 8.26 -7.53
CA THR A 55 18.17 9.73 -7.60
C THR A 55 16.78 10.21 -7.16
N TRP A 56 15.71 9.58 -7.64
CA TRP A 56 14.35 9.89 -7.22
C TRP A 56 14.07 9.62 -5.74
N GLN A 57 14.70 8.60 -5.17
CA GLN A 57 14.44 8.19 -3.79
C GLN A 57 15.36 8.85 -2.77
N ASN A 58 16.64 9.00 -3.08
CA ASN A 58 17.64 9.45 -2.12
C ASN A 58 18.93 9.90 -2.81
N ARG A 59 19.02 11.18 -3.14
CA ARG A 59 20.19 11.79 -3.78
C ARG A 59 21.45 11.72 -2.91
N GLU A 60 21.30 11.75 -1.59
CA GLU A 60 22.42 11.57 -0.69
C GLU A 60 23.03 10.16 -0.83
N ALA A 61 22.21 9.12 -0.92
CA ALA A 61 22.67 7.76 -1.16
C ALA A 61 23.31 7.63 -2.56
N LEU A 62 22.80 8.34 -3.58
CA LEU A 62 23.41 8.40 -4.88
C LEU A 62 24.87 8.87 -4.77
N HIS A 63 25.11 10.04 -4.18
CA HIS A 63 26.44 10.66 -4.12
C HIS A 63 27.40 9.98 -3.16
N ASN A 64 26.90 9.57 -1.98
CA ASN A 64 27.75 9.02 -0.92
C ASN A 64 28.04 7.52 -1.07
N ALA A 65 27.23 6.79 -1.82
CA ALA A 65 27.39 5.35 -2.00
C ALA A 65 27.46 4.95 -3.48
N VAL A 66 26.40 5.19 -4.28
CA VAL A 66 26.30 4.66 -5.65
C VAL A 66 27.42 5.19 -6.53
N ASP A 67 27.66 6.50 -6.57
CA ASP A 67 28.75 7.10 -7.35
C ASP A 67 30.12 6.54 -6.96
N LYS A 68 30.34 6.33 -5.66
CA LYS A 68 31.63 5.85 -5.14
C LYS A 68 31.87 4.37 -5.43
N VAL A 69 30.78 3.55 -5.46
CA VAL A 69 30.86 2.14 -5.85
C VAL A 69 31.09 2.03 -7.36
N ALA A 70 30.34 2.76 -8.17
CA ALA A 70 30.50 2.79 -9.63
C ALA A 70 31.93 3.19 -10.06
N ALA A 71 32.47 4.26 -9.46
CA ALA A 71 33.81 4.76 -9.74
C ALA A 71 34.95 3.86 -9.19
N GLY A 72 34.63 2.83 -8.37
CA GLY A 72 35.65 2.03 -7.71
C GLY A 72 36.60 2.85 -6.81
N SER A 73 36.09 3.94 -6.21
CA SER A 73 36.89 4.91 -5.46
C SER A 73 37.76 4.24 -4.39
N PRO A 74 39.05 4.52 -4.32
CA PRO A 74 39.93 3.97 -3.31
C PRO A 74 39.45 4.38 -1.92
N THR A 75 39.24 3.39 -1.06
CA THR A 75 38.73 3.60 0.31
C THR A 75 39.01 2.37 1.15
N GLY A 76 39.03 2.52 2.48
CA GLY A 76 39.20 1.41 3.40
C GLY A 76 38.09 0.33 3.26
N ALA A 77 38.43 -0.92 3.52
CA ALA A 77 37.54 -2.06 3.32
C ALA A 77 36.17 -1.92 4.05
N SER A 78 36.15 -1.30 5.22
CA SER A 78 34.91 -1.06 5.97
C SER A 78 33.97 -0.07 5.27
N THR A 79 34.53 1.06 4.78
CA THR A 79 33.75 2.08 4.07
C THR A 79 33.23 1.55 2.73
N ARG A 80 34.06 0.79 1.99
CA ARG A 80 33.63 0.12 0.75
C ARG A 80 32.44 -0.78 0.99
N ARG A 81 32.54 -1.67 1.99
CA ARG A 81 31.45 -2.58 2.37
C ARG A 81 30.15 -1.86 2.72
N ARG A 82 30.22 -0.75 3.48
CA ARG A 82 29.02 0.05 3.80
C ARG A 82 28.36 0.62 2.55
N ARG A 83 29.13 1.11 1.57
CA ARG A 83 28.62 1.63 0.31
C ARG A 83 27.98 0.54 -0.54
N GLU A 84 28.62 -0.61 -0.65
CA GLU A 84 28.08 -1.80 -1.33
C GLU A 84 26.78 -2.27 -0.69
N GLU A 85 26.66 -2.26 0.63
CA GLU A 85 25.41 -2.57 1.34
C GLU A 85 24.26 -1.59 1.04
N VAL A 86 24.56 -0.32 0.83
CA VAL A 86 23.55 0.66 0.37
C VAL A 86 23.07 0.31 -1.04
N VAL A 87 23.96 0.03 -1.98
CA VAL A 87 23.59 -0.40 -3.34
C VAL A 87 22.77 -1.68 -3.30
N ALA A 88 23.20 -2.69 -2.53
CA ALA A 88 22.50 -3.96 -2.38
C ALA A 88 21.09 -3.78 -1.82
N ASN A 89 20.90 -2.90 -0.83
CA ASN A 89 19.60 -2.63 -0.21
C ASN A 89 18.59 -1.99 -1.17
N TYR A 90 19.02 -1.10 -2.06
CA TYR A 90 18.15 -0.56 -3.11
C TYR A 90 17.88 -1.60 -4.19
N TRP A 91 18.94 -2.29 -4.66
CA TRP A 91 18.84 -3.23 -5.77
C TRP A 91 17.91 -4.41 -5.47
N GLN A 92 18.11 -5.09 -4.33
CA GLN A 92 17.23 -6.22 -3.94
C GLN A 92 15.76 -5.80 -3.88
N ARG A 93 15.51 -4.56 -3.49
CA ARG A 93 14.17 -4.02 -3.36
C ARG A 93 13.52 -3.77 -4.71
N TYR A 94 14.27 -3.23 -5.68
CA TYR A 94 13.76 -2.94 -7.01
C TYR A 94 13.51 -4.20 -7.84
N CYS A 95 14.21 -5.29 -7.55
CA CYS A 95 14.05 -6.57 -8.25
C CYS A 95 13.03 -7.52 -7.59
N ALA A 96 12.91 -7.48 -6.24
CA ALA A 96 12.14 -8.47 -5.50
C ALA A 96 10.78 -7.99 -5.00
N LYS A 97 10.43 -6.69 -5.17
CA LYS A 97 9.21 -6.11 -4.60
C LYS A 97 8.37 -5.34 -5.61
N ASN A 98 7.06 -5.38 -5.38
CA ASN A 98 6.04 -4.71 -6.20
C ASN A 98 5.57 -3.40 -5.51
N GLU A 99 6.47 -2.43 -5.35
CA GLU A 99 6.14 -1.14 -4.74
C GLU A 99 5.60 -0.17 -5.81
N THR A 100 4.47 0.48 -5.53
CA THR A 100 3.86 1.45 -6.47
C THR A 100 4.58 2.80 -6.37
N ILE A 101 5.81 2.89 -6.88
CA ILE A 101 6.65 4.08 -6.80
C ILE A 101 7.47 4.23 -8.08
N GLY A 102 7.19 5.28 -8.86
CA GLY A 102 7.93 5.58 -10.07
C GLY A 102 8.01 4.39 -11.05
N PHE A 103 9.01 4.42 -11.93
CA PHE A 103 9.22 3.32 -12.87
C PHE A 103 9.87 2.08 -12.23
N PHE A 104 10.42 2.21 -11.05
CA PHE A 104 11.00 1.09 -10.30
C PHE A 104 9.96 0.27 -9.49
N GLY A 105 8.69 0.67 -9.58
CA GLY A 105 7.51 -0.03 -9.11
C GLY A 105 6.29 0.45 -9.90
N PRO A 106 6.23 0.19 -11.23
CA PRO A 106 5.18 0.74 -12.09
C PRO A 106 3.85 0.07 -11.84
N LEU A 107 2.79 0.83 -12.10
CA LEU A 107 1.41 0.37 -12.08
C LEU A 107 0.96 0.03 -13.50
N ALA A 108 0.07 -0.94 -13.63
CA ALA A 108 -0.74 -1.16 -14.82
C ALA A 108 -2.16 -1.56 -14.44
N TRP A 109 -3.05 -1.66 -15.43
CA TRP A 109 -4.39 -2.17 -15.24
C TRP A 109 -4.59 -3.47 -15.97
N GLY A 110 -5.27 -4.42 -15.33
CA GLY A 110 -5.70 -5.70 -15.89
C GLY A 110 -7.20 -5.86 -15.78
N ARG A 111 -7.76 -6.81 -16.51
CA ARG A 111 -9.19 -7.09 -16.53
C ARG A 111 -9.50 -8.56 -16.36
N LEU A 112 -10.47 -8.89 -15.52
CA LEU A 112 -11.04 -10.24 -15.41
C LEU A 112 -12.01 -10.47 -16.58
N ALA A 113 -11.74 -11.47 -17.40
CA ALA A 113 -12.55 -11.85 -18.56
C ALA A 113 -13.50 -13.00 -18.24
N ASP A 114 -14.60 -13.09 -18.99
CA ASP A 114 -15.56 -14.20 -18.88
C ASP A 114 -15.20 -15.39 -19.79
N SER A 115 -14.26 -15.22 -20.69
CA SER A 115 -13.78 -16.23 -21.61
C SER A 115 -12.32 -15.98 -21.97
N GLY A 116 -11.69 -16.96 -22.58
CA GLY A 116 -10.30 -16.89 -23.02
C GLY A 116 -9.34 -17.67 -22.11
N PRO A 117 -8.03 -17.60 -22.37
CA PRO A 117 -7.02 -18.32 -21.62
C PRO A 117 -6.94 -17.86 -20.17
N ALA A 118 -6.37 -18.69 -19.29
CA ALA A 118 -6.21 -18.39 -17.88
C ALA A 118 -5.48 -17.04 -17.64
N VAL A 119 -4.48 -16.74 -18.46
CA VAL A 119 -3.81 -15.42 -18.53
C VAL A 119 -3.44 -15.12 -19.98
N ALA A 120 -3.83 -13.96 -20.49
CA ALA A 120 -3.33 -13.39 -21.74
C ALA A 120 -2.76 -12.00 -21.49
N TYR A 121 -1.57 -11.73 -22.01
CA TYR A 121 -0.96 -10.43 -21.82
C TYR A 121 -0.02 -10.02 -22.95
N ARG A 122 0.19 -8.70 -23.07
CA ARG A 122 1.28 -8.07 -23.79
C ARG A 122 1.96 -7.08 -22.84
N ALA A 123 3.23 -7.26 -22.59
CA ALA A 123 4.01 -6.40 -21.73
C ALA A 123 5.12 -5.70 -22.53
N GLY A 124 4.96 -4.41 -22.75
CA GLY A 124 5.98 -3.55 -23.33
C GLY A 124 6.83 -2.87 -22.24
N ARG A 125 7.21 -1.62 -22.49
CA ARG A 125 8.14 -0.87 -21.64
C ARG A 125 7.62 -0.66 -20.22
N VAL A 126 8.53 -0.79 -19.25
CA VAL A 126 8.27 -0.59 -17.82
C VAL A 126 7.90 0.87 -17.51
N ASP A 127 8.47 1.82 -18.25
CA ASP A 127 8.33 3.26 -18.03
C ASP A 127 7.56 3.97 -19.15
N ALA A 128 6.52 3.33 -19.69
CA ALA A 128 5.80 3.81 -20.88
C ALA A 128 5.16 5.19 -20.69
N GLN A 129 4.57 5.43 -19.52
CA GLN A 129 3.98 6.72 -19.18
C GLN A 129 4.53 7.20 -17.85
N ARG A 130 5.22 8.33 -17.88
CA ARG A 130 5.85 8.95 -16.70
C ARG A 130 5.19 10.30 -16.45
N SER A 131 4.89 10.59 -15.19
CA SER A 131 4.36 11.88 -14.77
C SER A 131 4.99 12.33 -13.46
N VAL A 132 5.33 13.62 -13.38
CA VAL A 132 5.91 14.25 -12.19
C VAL A 132 4.88 15.17 -11.56
N HIS A 133 4.55 14.93 -10.31
CA HIS A 133 3.53 15.65 -9.56
C HIS A 133 4.15 16.35 -8.36
N PHE A 134 3.52 17.44 -7.91
CA PHE A 134 3.84 18.05 -6.63
C PHE A 134 3.23 17.25 -5.47
N GLU A 135 3.96 17.20 -4.38
CA GLU A 135 3.39 16.82 -3.09
C GLU A 135 2.57 17.97 -2.51
N GLN A 136 1.45 17.63 -1.89
CA GLN A 136 0.53 18.59 -1.25
C GLN A 136 1.27 19.58 -0.34
N TRP A 137 2.15 19.07 0.53
CA TRP A 137 2.88 19.89 1.48
C TRP A 137 3.79 20.95 0.84
N ALA A 138 4.32 20.66 -0.35
CA ALA A 138 5.20 21.59 -1.06
C ALA A 138 4.41 22.80 -1.59
N ILE A 139 3.22 22.56 -2.11
CA ILE A 139 2.33 23.63 -2.58
C ILE A 139 1.75 24.41 -1.39
N GLU A 140 1.46 23.75 -0.28
CA GLU A 140 1.07 24.44 0.96
C GLU A 140 2.16 25.33 1.51
N ALA A 141 3.42 24.89 1.48
CA ALA A 141 4.56 25.71 1.87
C ALA A 141 4.66 26.98 1.02
N LEU A 142 4.45 26.86 -0.29
CA LEU A 142 4.40 28.01 -1.19
C LEU A 142 3.23 28.93 -0.85
N ALA A 143 2.02 28.41 -0.67
CA ALA A 143 0.84 29.19 -0.31
C ALA A 143 1.06 29.97 1.00
N GLN A 144 1.63 29.34 2.00
CA GLN A 144 1.98 29.98 3.28
C GLN A 144 2.99 31.11 3.11
N SER A 145 4.04 30.91 2.30
CA SER A 145 5.05 31.95 2.03
C SER A 145 4.48 33.17 1.29
N LEU A 146 3.40 32.96 0.54
CA LEU A 146 2.66 34.01 -0.15
C LEU A 146 1.59 34.69 0.74
N GLY A 147 1.51 34.32 2.03
CA GLY A 147 0.57 34.91 2.98
C GLY A 147 -0.89 34.49 2.78
N LEU A 148 -1.16 33.41 2.05
CA LEU A 148 -2.51 32.88 1.92
C LEU A 148 -2.94 32.20 3.22
N PRO A 149 -3.99 32.69 3.92
CA PRO A 149 -4.40 32.17 5.22
C PRO A 149 -5.08 30.80 5.11
N ASP A 150 -5.77 30.58 4.01
CA ASP A 150 -6.56 29.39 3.82
C ASP A 150 -5.72 28.25 3.23
N PRO A 151 -5.92 27.08 3.73
CA PRO A 151 -5.22 25.88 3.27
C PRO A 151 -5.59 25.50 1.84
N ILE A 152 -4.65 24.88 1.12
CA ILE A 152 -4.90 24.35 -0.23
C ILE A 152 -5.75 23.07 -0.11
N PRO A 153 -6.79 22.90 -0.92
CA PRO A 153 -7.60 21.68 -0.96
C PRO A 153 -6.76 20.43 -1.16
N LEU A 154 -7.18 19.35 -0.50
CA LEU A 154 -6.54 18.05 -0.67
C LEU A 154 -6.93 17.45 -2.03
N GLY A 155 -5.95 17.15 -2.85
CA GLY A 155 -6.21 16.58 -4.18
C GLY A 155 -4.94 16.14 -4.90
N PRO A 156 -5.10 15.52 -6.07
CA PRO A 156 -3.97 15.05 -6.88
C PRO A 156 -3.19 16.17 -7.57
N HIS A 157 -3.76 17.38 -7.64
CA HIS A 157 -3.18 18.54 -8.33
C HIS A 157 -3.29 19.82 -7.49
N PRO A 158 -2.61 19.88 -6.33
CA PRO A 158 -2.72 21.01 -5.41
C PRO A 158 -2.26 22.34 -6.03
N GLU A 159 -1.40 22.31 -7.03
CA GLU A 159 -0.97 23.49 -7.79
C GLU A 159 -2.11 24.17 -8.55
N ARG A 160 -3.10 23.42 -9.02
CA ARG A 160 -4.28 23.98 -9.71
C ARG A 160 -5.17 24.76 -8.75
N ASP A 161 -5.38 24.21 -7.56
CA ASP A 161 -6.18 24.88 -6.54
C ASP A 161 -5.48 26.15 -6.01
N LEU A 162 -4.14 26.09 -5.84
CA LEU A 162 -3.36 27.28 -5.51
C LEU A 162 -3.51 28.35 -6.61
N ARG A 163 -3.41 27.98 -7.88
CA ARG A 163 -3.58 28.92 -9.03
C ARG A 163 -4.93 29.61 -8.99
N ILE A 164 -6.03 28.87 -8.80
CA ILE A 164 -7.39 29.42 -8.71
C ILE A 164 -7.49 30.45 -7.57
N ARG A 165 -6.89 30.16 -6.42
CA ARG A 165 -6.90 31.08 -5.27
C ARG A 165 -6.05 32.32 -5.50
N LEU A 166 -4.88 32.18 -6.10
CA LEU A 166 -4.02 33.32 -6.45
C LEU A 166 -4.74 34.26 -7.41
N GLN A 167 -5.44 33.75 -8.41
CA GLN A 167 -6.23 34.58 -9.34
C GLN A 167 -7.33 35.41 -8.67
N ARG A 168 -7.78 34.98 -7.49
CA ARG A 168 -8.80 35.69 -6.69
C ARG A 168 -8.18 36.57 -5.58
N SER A 169 -6.85 36.56 -5.44
CA SER A 169 -6.11 37.30 -4.40
C SER A 169 -5.67 38.67 -4.90
N PRO A 170 -5.61 39.71 -4.05
CA PRO A 170 -5.06 41.01 -4.39
C PRO A 170 -3.54 41.00 -4.70
N HIS A 171 -2.82 39.95 -4.35
CA HIS A 171 -1.38 39.74 -4.63
C HIS A 171 -1.18 38.70 -5.76
N SER A 172 -2.05 38.69 -6.77
CA SER A 172 -2.10 37.66 -7.82
C SER A 172 -0.80 37.53 -8.61
N ASP A 173 -0.20 38.65 -9.04
CA ASP A 173 0.87 38.64 -10.03
C ASP A 173 2.17 38.02 -9.49
N ASP A 174 2.63 38.43 -8.31
CA ASP A 174 3.83 37.87 -7.69
C ASP A 174 3.63 36.40 -7.29
N GLY A 175 2.44 36.06 -6.79
CA GLY A 175 2.08 34.70 -6.43
C GLY A 175 2.00 33.76 -7.62
N LEU A 176 1.40 34.20 -8.72
CA LEU A 176 1.34 33.45 -9.97
C LEU A 176 2.73 33.28 -10.58
N ALA A 177 3.57 34.33 -10.57
CA ALA A 177 4.94 34.24 -11.04
C ALA A 177 5.78 33.22 -10.23
N ALA A 178 5.60 33.19 -8.90
CA ALA A 178 6.27 32.20 -8.04
C ALA A 178 5.80 30.75 -8.35
N LEU A 179 4.50 30.55 -8.54
CA LEU A 179 3.94 29.26 -8.91
C LEU A 179 4.40 28.84 -10.31
N ASP A 180 4.37 29.73 -11.30
CA ASP A 180 4.84 29.47 -12.66
C ASP A 180 6.32 29.07 -12.68
N LEU A 181 7.14 29.73 -11.87
CA LEU A 181 8.56 29.38 -11.71
C LEU A 181 8.70 27.97 -11.16
N LEU A 182 7.96 27.60 -10.11
CA LEU A 182 8.05 26.28 -9.52
C LEU A 182 7.53 25.19 -10.46
N GLU A 183 6.45 25.44 -11.20
CA GLU A 183 5.92 24.55 -12.24
C GLU A 183 6.92 24.36 -13.40
N SER A 184 7.60 25.43 -13.82
CA SER A 184 8.65 25.36 -14.81
C SER A 184 9.79 24.42 -14.34
N ARG A 185 10.18 24.47 -13.05
CA ARG A 185 11.18 23.55 -12.50
C ARG A 185 10.70 22.10 -12.47
N ARG A 186 9.43 21.87 -12.10
CA ARG A 186 8.83 20.52 -12.18
C ARG A 186 8.84 20.01 -13.62
N SER A 187 8.49 20.83 -14.60
CA SER A 187 8.50 20.45 -16.01
C SER A 187 9.92 20.11 -16.48
N ALA A 188 10.92 20.91 -16.08
CA ALA A 188 12.32 20.61 -16.36
C ALA A 188 12.79 19.27 -15.75
N VAL A 189 12.27 18.91 -14.55
CA VAL A 189 12.53 17.60 -13.95
C VAL A 189 11.84 16.48 -14.76
N ALA A 190 10.61 16.70 -15.22
CA ALA A 190 9.87 15.70 -16.02
C ALA A 190 10.53 15.43 -17.38
N GLU A 191 11.14 16.45 -17.99
CA GLU A 191 11.81 16.39 -19.29
C GLU A 191 13.29 16.00 -19.19
N ALA A 192 13.84 15.95 -17.98
CA ALA A 192 15.26 15.67 -17.77
C ALA A 192 15.64 14.26 -18.24
N THR A 193 16.70 14.17 -19.00
CA THR A 193 17.36 12.89 -19.27
C THR A 193 18.01 12.35 -18.00
N ARG A 194 18.25 11.04 -17.95
CA ARG A 194 18.77 10.35 -16.74
C ARG A 194 20.04 11.01 -16.17
N ASP A 195 20.94 11.45 -17.03
CA ASP A 195 22.19 12.12 -16.66
C ASP A 195 21.99 13.56 -16.13
N LYS A 196 20.87 14.21 -16.48
CA LYS A 196 20.53 15.58 -16.05
C LYS A 196 19.55 15.66 -14.89
N LEU A 197 18.93 14.53 -14.53
CA LEU A 197 17.88 14.48 -13.51
C LEU A 197 18.33 15.03 -12.15
N ASP A 198 19.52 14.64 -11.68
CA ASP A 198 20.05 15.10 -10.38
C ASP A 198 20.22 16.63 -10.36
N ALA A 199 20.74 17.21 -11.43
CA ALA A 199 20.90 18.66 -11.56
C ALA A 199 19.52 19.37 -11.63
N ALA A 200 18.54 18.79 -12.33
CA ALA A 200 17.19 19.34 -12.42
C ALA A 200 16.49 19.33 -11.07
N LEU A 201 16.56 18.23 -10.32
CA LEU A 201 16.03 18.13 -8.97
C LEU A 201 16.73 19.11 -8.02
N ALA A 202 18.07 19.23 -8.10
CA ALA A 202 18.80 20.22 -7.30
C ALA A 202 18.37 21.66 -7.59
N HIS A 203 18.02 21.96 -8.84
CA HIS A 203 17.53 23.28 -9.22
C HIS A 203 16.11 23.52 -8.67
N LEU A 204 15.22 22.52 -8.76
CA LEU A 204 13.90 22.59 -8.15
C LEU A 204 14.00 22.81 -6.64
N ASP A 205 14.85 22.06 -5.94
CA ASP A 205 15.06 22.21 -4.50
C ASP A 205 15.50 23.62 -4.11
N ARG A 206 16.49 24.18 -4.83
CA ARG A 206 16.94 25.58 -4.58
C ARG A 206 15.83 26.58 -4.81
N THR A 207 15.10 26.47 -5.92
CA THR A 207 13.95 27.34 -6.21
C THR A 207 12.87 27.23 -5.12
N PHE A 208 12.58 26.01 -4.65
CA PHE A 208 11.65 25.80 -3.56
C PHE A 208 12.10 26.50 -2.27
N VAL A 209 13.35 26.35 -1.88
CA VAL A 209 13.92 27.04 -0.68
C VAL A 209 13.88 28.55 -0.85
N GLU A 210 14.23 29.08 -2.01
CA GLU A 210 14.20 30.53 -2.30
C GLU A 210 12.78 31.11 -2.14
N LEU A 211 11.77 30.39 -2.64
CA LEU A 211 10.37 30.81 -2.59
C LEU A 211 9.72 30.63 -1.22
N THR A 212 10.02 29.54 -0.52
CA THR A 212 9.28 29.14 0.69
C THR A 212 10.04 29.36 1.99
N ARG A 213 11.37 29.51 1.94
CA ARG A 213 12.26 29.50 3.11
C ARG A 213 12.17 28.24 3.95
N GLN A 214 11.69 27.13 3.37
CA GLN A 214 11.59 25.82 4.01
C GLN A 214 12.54 24.83 3.35
N GLU A 215 12.96 23.81 4.13
CA GLU A 215 13.78 22.71 3.63
C GLU A 215 12.99 21.88 2.59
N PRO A 216 13.64 21.46 1.48
CA PRO A 216 12.97 20.67 0.45
C PRO A 216 12.85 19.18 0.81
N TRP A 217 13.08 18.85 2.08
CA TRP A 217 13.11 17.47 2.58
C TRP A 217 12.27 17.31 3.82
N ARG A 218 11.49 16.25 3.89
CA ARG A 218 10.91 15.75 5.13
C ARG A 218 11.79 14.63 5.69
N LYS A 219 11.77 14.47 7.03
CA LYS A 219 12.71 13.63 7.81
C LYS A 219 13.03 12.28 7.17
N PRO A 220 14.31 11.86 7.13
CA PRO A 220 14.71 10.53 6.71
C PRO A 220 14.05 9.44 7.57
N GLY A 221 13.56 8.36 6.94
CA GLY A 221 12.96 7.22 7.64
C GLY A 221 11.43 7.27 7.78
N GLU A 222 10.78 8.40 7.52
CA GLU A 222 9.34 8.47 7.30
C GLU A 222 9.01 7.99 5.88
N ALA A 223 7.82 7.42 5.67
CA ALA A 223 7.42 6.67 4.47
C ALA A 223 7.90 7.28 3.13
N TYR A 224 7.98 6.43 2.09
CA TYR A 224 8.46 6.77 0.74
C TYR A 224 7.70 7.89 0.04
N GLY A 225 6.48 8.15 0.42
CA GLY A 225 5.70 9.29 -0.06
C GLY A 225 6.01 10.55 0.73
N ALA A 226 5.80 11.71 0.11
CA ALA A 226 5.86 13.02 0.73
C ALA A 226 7.24 13.47 1.28
N ARG A 227 8.35 12.86 0.84
CA ARG A 227 9.71 13.25 1.30
C ARG A 227 10.29 14.44 0.55
N THR A 228 10.01 14.58 -0.72
CA THR A 228 10.53 15.58 -1.66
C THR A 228 9.39 16.44 -2.19
N PRO A 229 9.63 17.64 -2.70
CA PRO A 229 8.57 18.51 -3.22
C PRO A 229 7.80 17.91 -4.40
N VAL A 230 8.42 17.02 -5.14
CA VAL A 230 7.82 16.32 -6.28
C VAL A 230 8.03 14.81 -6.19
N TYR A 231 7.17 14.04 -6.83
CA TYR A 231 7.29 12.59 -6.95
C TYR A 231 7.03 12.14 -8.39
N LEU A 232 7.64 11.01 -8.75
CA LEU A 232 7.45 10.36 -10.04
C LEU A 232 6.39 9.27 -9.91
N ASP A 233 5.46 9.27 -10.83
CA ASP A 233 4.53 8.20 -11.08
C ASP A 233 4.75 7.57 -12.46
N CYS A 234 4.51 6.26 -12.57
CA CYS A 234 4.77 5.53 -13.81
C CYS A 234 3.70 4.48 -14.08
N LEU A 235 3.23 4.44 -15.32
CA LEU A 235 2.42 3.33 -15.83
C LEU A 235 3.29 2.46 -16.75
N ARG A 236 3.22 1.14 -16.53
CA ARG A 236 3.80 0.14 -17.41
C ARG A 236 2.90 -0.05 -18.63
N ASP A 237 3.48 -0.20 -19.81
CA ASP A 237 2.76 -0.68 -20.99
C ASP A 237 2.47 -2.17 -20.80
N LEU A 238 1.32 -2.46 -20.18
CA LEU A 238 0.86 -3.81 -19.92
C LEU A 238 -0.63 -3.90 -20.24
N GLN A 239 -0.97 -4.77 -21.13
CA GLN A 239 -2.35 -5.22 -21.35
C GLN A 239 -2.48 -6.61 -20.77
N LEU A 240 -3.34 -6.78 -19.77
CA LEU A 240 -3.53 -8.06 -19.07
C LEU A 240 -5.01 -8.44 -19.04
N SER A 241 -5.29 -9.66 -19.44
CA SER A 241 -6.58 -10.31 -19.25
C SER A 241 -6.39 -11.58 -18.41
N VAL A 242 -7.22 -11.73 -17.38
CA VAL A 242 -7.25 -12.91 -16.51
C VAL A 242 -8.56 -13.66 -16.75
N GLY A 243 -8.47 -14.85 -17.27
CA GLY A 243 -9.62 -15.64 -17.68
C GLY A 243 -10.33 -16.40 -16.55
N PRO A 244 -11.45 -17.09 -16.88
CA PRO A 244 -12.29 -17.76 -15.90
C PRO A 244 -11.56 -18.85 -15.12
N GLY A 245 -10.65 -19.62 -15.73
CA GLY A 245 -9.93 -20.70 -15.06
C GLY A 245 -9.15 -20.24 -13.82
N MET A 246 -8.53 -19.04 -13.87
CA MET A 246 -7.88 -18.44 -12.70
C MET A 246 -8.89 -18.03 -11.61
N ARG A 247 -10.02 -17.46 -12.02
CA ARG A 247 -11.08 -17.04 -11.09
C ARG A 247 -11.72 -18.24 -10.40
N ASP A 248 -11.98 -19.31 -11.14
CA ASP A 248 -12.59 -20.55 -10.63
C ASP A 248 -11.66 -21.24 -9.61
N GLU A 249 -10.35 -21.21 -9.84
CA GLU A 249 -9.37 -21.71 -8.87
C GLU A 249 -9.40 -20.88 -7.58
N MET A 250 -9.42 -19.56 -7.68
CA MET A 250 -9.54 -18.69 -6.51
C MET A 250 -10.86 -18.88 -5.77
N ALA A 251 -11.96 -19.19 -6.47
CA ALA A 251 -13.26 -19.44 -5.87
C ALA A 251 -13.28 -20.64 -4.92
N GLY A 252 -12.35 -21.59 -5.05
CA GLY A 252 -12.18 -22.71 -4.14
C GLY A 252 -11.60 -22.36 -2.77
N ALA A 253 -10.99 -21.18 -2.61
CA ALA A 253 -10.26 -20.83 -1.39
C ALA A 253 -10.56 -19.43 -0.85
N LEU A 254 -10.60 -18.40 -1.70
CA LEU A 254 -10.81 -17.01 -1.28
C LEU A 254 -12.09 -16.78 -0.48
N PRO A 255 -13.24 -17.40 -0.78
CA PRO A 255 -14.46 -17.18 -0.01
C PRO A 255 -14.33 -17.48 1.49
N ALA A 256 -13.49 -18.44 1.88
CA ALA A 256 -13.21 -18.71 3.28
C ALA A 256 -12.49 -17.53 3.96
N LEU A 257 -11.52 -16.94 3.26
CA LEU A 257 -10.79 -15.77 3.75
C LEU A 257 -11.70 -14.53 3.79
N LEU A 258 -12.55 -14.36 2.77
CA LEU A 258 -13.52 -13.26 2.68
C LEU A 258 -14.58 -13.33 3.79
N ALA A 259 -15.13 -14.51 4.08
CA ALA A 259 -16.07 -14.72 5.19
C ALA A 259 -15.42 -14.38 6.54
N SER A 260 -14.18 -14.80 6.74
CA SER A 260 -13.43 -14.47 7.97
C SER A 260 -13.12 -12.97 8.07
N SER A 261 -12.86 -12.30 6.95
CA SER A 261 -12.66 -10.85 6.88
C SER A 261 -13.94 -10.08 7.20
N ARG A 262 -15.08 -10.48 6.65
CA ARG A 262 -16.40 -9.92 6.99
C ARG A 262 -16.67 -10.00 8.49
N TRP A 263 -16.53 -11.21 9.06
CA TRP A 263 -16.69 -11.43 10.50
C TRP A 263 -15.74 -10.53 11.32
N TYR A 264 -14.49 -10.42 10.91
CA TYR A 264 -13.48 -9.61 11.59
C TYR A 264 -13.84 -8.12 11.59
N CYS A 265 -14.27 -7.60 10.46
CA CYS A 265 -14.74 -6.21 10.33
C CYS A 265 -15.95 -5.95 11.21
N ASP A 266 -16.90 -6.89 11.29
CA ASP A 266 -18.07 -6.77 12.17
C ASP A 266 -17.69 -6.68 13.64
N ARG A 267 -16.74 -7.51 14.09
CA ARG A 267 -16.27 -7.45 15.49
C ARG A 267 -15.59 -6.13 15.81
N ILE A 268 -14.79 -5.60 14.87
CA ILE A 268 -14.16 -4.28 15.05
C ILE A 268 -15.20 -3.16 15.06
N PHE A 269 -16.20 -3.26 14.23
CA PHE A 269 -17.33 -2.32 14.22
C PHE A 269 -18.10 -2.32 15.53
N ASP A 270 -18.40 -3.50 16.10
CA ASP A 270 -19.06 -3.62 17.39
C ASP A 270 -18.25 -2.99 18.53
N ILE A 271 -16.91 -3.17 18.51
CA ILE A 271 -16.01 -2.48 19.45
C ILE A 271 -16.12 -0.97 19.27
N GLY A 272 -16.03 -0.49 18.02
CA GLY A 272 -16.14 0.94 17.71
C GLY A 272 -17.47 1.54 18.21
N ARG A 273 -18.59 0.84 17.98
CA ARG A 273 -19.91 1.26 18.49
C ARG A 273 -19.96 1.32 20.01
N THR A 274 -19.41 0.32 20.68
CA THR A 274 -19.37 0.29 22.16
C THR A 274 -18.56 1.46 22.69
N LEU A 275 -17.35 1.65 22.20
CA LEU A 275 -16.50 2.77 22.61
C LEU A 275 -17.14 4.14 22.33
N MET A 276 -17.82 4.27 21.20
CA MET A 276 -18.56 5.48 20.85
C MET A 276 -19.68 5.75 21.85
N ARG A 277 -20.50 4.74 22.17
CA ARG A 277 -21.62 4.86 23.13
C ARG A 277 -21.14 5.20 24.54
N ASP A 278 -20.08 4.55 25.00
CA ASP A 278 -19.45 4.83 26.30
C ASP A 278 -18.92 6.28 26.35
N ALA A 279 -18.23 6.70 25.30
CA ALA A 279 -17.72 8.07 25.20
C ALA A 279 -18.83 9.13 25.16
N ILE A 280 -19.96 8.85 24.51
CA ILE A 280 -21.15 9.71 24.53
C ILE A 280 -21.76 9.73 25.92
N GLY A 281 -21.98 8.54 26.55
CA GLY A 281 -22.61 8.40 27.85
C GLY A 281 -21.87 9.09 28.98
N GLU A 282 -20.54 8.97 29.02
CA GLU A 282 -19.69 9.61 30.05
C GLU A 282 -19.67 11.14 29.96
N ARG A 283 -20.04 11.72 28.81
CA ARG A 283 -19.82 13.13 28.49
C ARG A 283 -21.06 13.96 28.19
N MET A 284 -22.22 13.39 28.30
CA MET A 284 -23.48 14.14 28.11
C MET A 284 -23.58 15.39 29.00
N ALA A 285 -22.85 15.42 30.15
CA ALA A 285 -22.76 16.57 31.03
C ALA A 285 -21.72 17.64 30.62
N SER A 286 -20.81 17.37 29.71
CA SER A 286 -19.68 18.25 29.39
C SER A 286 -19.55 18.66 27.91
N GLY A 287 -20.54 18.35 27.08
CA GLY A 287 -20.49 18.65 25.64
C GLY A 287 -19.33 17.95 24.93
N PRO A 288 -19.47 16.66 24.58
CA PRO A 288 -18.37 15.91 23.98
C PRO A 288 -18.01 16.49 22.60
N THR A 289 -16.76 16.83 22.41
CA THR A 289 -16.28 17.18 21.09
C THR A 289 -15.97 15.92 20.30
N ILE A 290 -16.52 15.79 19.10
CA ILE A 290 -16.29 14.66 18.18
C ILE A 290 -14.79 14.44 17.96
N GLY A 291 -14.00 15.52 17.89
CA GLY A 291 -12.54 15.43 17.77
C GLY A 291 -11.87 14.66 18.92
N ARG A 292 -12.42 14.70 20.14
CA ARG A 292 -11.92 13.92 21.26
C ARG A 292 -12.29 12.45 21.15
N ILE A 293 -13.50 12.13 20.67
CA ILE A 293 -13.93 10.76 20.36
C ILE A 293 -13.04 10.16 19.28
N LEU A 294 -12.80 10.91 18.19
CA LEU A 294 -11.87 10.51 17.14
C LEU A 294 -10.45 10.22 17.69
N GLY A 295 -9.96 11.08 18.60
CA GLY A 295 -8.65 10.90 19.24
C GLY A 295 -8.56 9.63 20.08
N GLU A 296 -9.62 9.24 20.77
CA GLU A 296 -9.67 7.99 21.55
C GLU A 296 -9.75 6.75 20.66
N LEU A 297 -10.55 6.81 19.60
CA LEU A 297 -10.69 5.72 18.64
C LEU A 297 -9.44 5.48 17.78
N MET A 298 -8.61 6.51 17.55
CA MET A 298 -7.28 6.34 16.95
C MET A 298 -6.34 5.47 17.82
N ARG A 299 -6.70 5.21 19.06
CA ARG A 299 -5.96 4.38 20.02
C ARG A 299 -6.57 2.99 20.22
N ILE A 300 -7.39 2.48 19.31
CA ILE A 300 -8.04 1.15 19.45
C ILE A 300 -6.95 0.05 19.53
N PRO A 301 -6.45 -0.37 20.66
CA PRO A 301 -5.33 -1.30 20.59
C PRO A 301 -5.61 -2.65 21.25
N ALA A 302 -6.04 -2.69 22.49
CA ALA A 302 -6.12 -3.96 23.22
C ALA A 302 -7.31 -4.83 22.79
N GLN A 303 -8.47 -4.23 22.53
CA GLN A 303 -9.69 -4.97 22.16
C GLN A 303 -9.58 -5.56 20.75
N VAL A 304 -8.95 -4.86 19.81
CA VAL A 304 -8.73 -5.37 18.45
C VAL A 304 -7.74 -6.54 18.45
N HIS A 305 -6.72 -6.53 19.30
CA HIS A 305 -5.83 -7.69 19.47
C HIS A 305 -6.57 -8.92 19.97
N ALA A 306 -7.56 -8.75 20.87
CA ALA A 306 -8.42 -9.86 21.34
C ALA A 306 -9.25 -10.45 20.19
N VAL A 307 -9.78 -9.61 19.29
CA VAL A 307 -10.50 -10.08 18.09
C VAL A 307 -9.56 -10.83 17.14
N THR A 308 -8.33 -10.35 16.95
CA THR A 308 -7.31 -11.05 16.15
C THR A 308 -7.01 -12.43 16.75
N ALA A 309 -6.88 -12.55 18.07
CA ALA A 309 -6.69 -13.84 18.73
C ALA A 309 -7.89 -14.79 18.55
N GLN A 310 -9.12 -14.27 18.60
CA GLN A 310 -10.32 -15.07 18.30
C GLN A 310 -10.34 -15.53 16.84
N LEU A 311 -9.97 -14.64 15.89
CA LEU A 311 -9.85 -14.97 14.48
C LEU A 311 -8.86 -16.12 14.26
N GLN A 312 -7.70 -16.05 14.89
CA GLN A 312 -6.66 -17.09 14.81
C GLN A 312 -7.14 -18.43 15.40
N THR A 313 -7.88 -18.38 16.52
CA THR A 313 -8.47 -19.59 17.15
C THR A 313 -9.49 -20.25 16.20
N LYS A 314 -10.38 -19.47 15.58
CA LYS A 314 -11.35 -19.98 14.60
C LYS A 314 -10.67 -20.60 13.38
N TRP A 315 -9.62 -19.96 12.85
CA TRP A 315 -8.84 -20.51 11.76
C TRP A 315 -8.07 -21.77 12.15
N ALA A 316 -7.51 -21.84 13.37
CA ALA A 316 -6.89 -23.06 13.86
C ALA A 316 -7.88 -24.24 13.89
N GLN A 317 -9.11 -24.01 14.38
CA GLN A 317 -10.16 -25.04 14.37
C GLN A 317 -10.48 -25.51 12.94
N LEU A 318 -10.63 -24.58 11.99
CA LEU A 318 -10.92 -24.90 10.59
C LEU A 318 -9.82 -25.73 9.93
N LEU A 319 -8.55 -25.44 10.23
CA LEU A 319 -7.41 -26.12 9.63
C LEU A 319 -7.15 -27.52 10.22
N HIS A 320 -7.60 -27.78 11.45
CA HIS A 320 -7.43 -29.06 12.11
C HIS A 320 -8.61 -30.04 11.88
N ALA A 321 -9.73 -29.59 11.37
CA ALA A 321 -10.90 -30.44 11.19
C ALA A 321 -10.74 -31.37 9.96
N ASN A 322 -10.79 -32.67 10.19
CA ASN A 322 -10.86 -33.72 9.16
C ASN A 322 -12.34 -34.01 8.81
N GLU A 323 -13.04 -33.04 8.26
CA GLU A 323 -14.44 -33.18 7.90
C GLU A 323 -14.64 -33.28 6.39
N PRO A 324 -15.72 -33.94 5.91
CA PRO A 324 -16.00 -34.10 4.49
C PRO A 324 -16.40 -32.81 3.79
N GLN A 325 -16.78 -31.77 4.55
CA GLN A 325 -17.16 -30.46 4.00
C GLN A 325 -15.94 -29.69 3.50
N THR A 326 -16.13 -28.90 2.46
CA THR A 326 -15.08 -28.01 1.95
C THR A 326 -14.68 -26.94 2.97
N LEU A 327 -13.47 -26.42 2.86
CA LEU A 327 -13.02 -25.31 3.71
C LEU A 327 -13.96 -24.10 3.62
N VAL A 328 -14.47 -23.81 2.43
CA VAL A 328 -15.38 -22.68 2.18
C VAL A 328 -16.71 -22.88 2.94
N GLU A 329 -17.32 -24.05 2.88
CA GLU A 329 -18.57 -24.37 3.59
C GLU A 329 -18.39 -24.27 5.10
N ARG A 330 -17.33 -24.81 5.65
CA ARG A 330 -17.03 -24.74 7.07
C ARG A 330 -16.73 -23.30 7.52
N ALA A 331 -15.99 -22.54 6.72
CA ALA A 331 -15.68 -21.16 7.02
C ALA A 331 -16.94 -20.29 7.05
N SER A 332 -17.89 -20.49 6.14
CA SER A 332 -19.15 -19.75 6.15
C SER A 332 -19.98 -20.00 7.42
N GLN A 333 -19.91 -21.21 7.98
CA GLN A 333 -20.57 -21.55 9.25
C GLN A 333 -19.83 -20.95 10.47
N VAL A 334 -18.51 -21.12 10.54
CA VAL A 334 -17.66 -20.66 11.66
C VAL A 334 -17.61 -19.13 11.75
N PHE A 335 -17.65 -18.45 10.60
CA PHE A 335 -17.64 -16.99 10.50
C PHE A 335 -19.01 -16.38 10.20
N ALA A 336 -20.10 -17.13 10.42
CA ALA A 336 -21.44 -16.55 10.32
C ALA A 336 -21.57 -15.35 11.27
N SER A 337 -22.06 -14.22 10.75
CA SER A 337 -22.33 -13.03 11.54
C SER A 337 -23.72 -13.12 12.15
N GLY A 338 -23.82 -12.97 13.47
CA GLY A 338 -25.09 -13.05 14.21
C GLY A 338 -25.89 -11.74 14.27
N GLY A 339 -25.55 -10.73 13.46
CA GLY A 339 -26.17 -9.41 13.52
C GLY A 339 -26.09 -8.66 12.18
N PRO A 340 -26.60 -7.41 12.14
CA PRO A 340 -26.63 -6.63 10.88
C PRO A 340 -25.24 -6.31 10.31
N GLY A 341 -24.20 -6.51 11.12
CA GLY A 341 -22.82 -6.27 10.72
C GLY A 341 -22.50 -4.80 10.44
N TRP A 342 -21.38 -4.56 9.77
CA TRP A 342 -20.94 -3.24 9.38
C TRP A 342 -21.38 -2.92 7.92
N PRO A 343 -22.38 -2.04 7.72
CA PRO A 343 -22.96 -1.81 6.39
C PRO A 343 -21.97 -1.25 5.36
N LEU A 344 -20.93 -0.53 5.79
CA LEU A 344 -19.91 0.04 4.89
C LEU A 344 -18.80 -0.95 4.54
N SER A 345 -18.73 -2.12 5.19
CA SER A 345 -17.77 -3.18 4.86
C SER A 345 -18.23 -3.99 3.65
N VAL A 346 -18.43 -3.31 2.52
CA VAL A 346 -18.86 -3.92 1.24
C VAL A 346 -17.67 -4.57 0.52
N TYR A 347 -16.46 -4.10 0.79
CA TYR A 347 -15.26 -4.49 0.05
C TYR A 347 -14.29 -5.28 0.92
N HIS A 348 -13.62 -6.27 0.31
CA HIS A 348 -12.51 -6.99 0.90
C HIS A 348 -11.49 -7.28 -0.19
N SER A 349 -10.28 -6.77 -0.08
CA SER A 349 -9.36 -6.72 -1.21
C SER A 349 -8.08 -7.50 -0.96
N PRO A 350 -7.91 -8.67 -1.59
CA PRO A 350 -6.65 -9.41 -1.57
C PRO A 350 -5.71 -8.89 -2.65
N ASP A 351 -4.41 -8.85 -2.35
CA ASP A 351 -3.35 -8.85 -3.33
C ASP A 351 -3.00 -10.31 -3.67
N VAL A 352 -2.97 -10.67 -4.94
CA VAL A 352 -2.69 -12.04 -5.39
C VAL A 352 -1.51 -12.05 -6.34
N GLN A 353 -0.49 -12.83 -6.00
CA GLN A 353 0.62 -13.12 -6.89
C GLN A 353 0.39 -14.48 -7.57
N ILE A 354 0.81 -14.58 -8.82
CA ILE A 354 0.78 -15.86 -9.55
C ILE A 354 2.22 -16.39 -9.59
N ALA A 355 2.43 -17.57 -9.05
CA ALA A 355 3.70 -18.28 -9.10
C ALA A 355 3.64 -19.34 -10.23
N ALA A 356 4.31 -19.07 -11.33
CA ALA A 356 4.38 -19.95 -12.50
C ALA A 356 5.62 -19.65 -13.34
N ALA A 357 6.14 -20.62 -14.05
CA ALA A 357 7.31 -20.44 -14.91
C ALA A 357 6.99 -19.58 -16.16
N SER A 358 5.75 -19.57 -16.61
CA SER A 358 5.30 -18.83 -17.80
C SER A 358 3.77 -18.77 -17.87
N ALA A 359 3.21 -17.96 -18.78
CA ALA A 359 1.78 -17.97 -19.10
C ALA A 359 1.29 -19.34 -19.64
N LEU A 360 2.11 -20.05 -20.38
CA LEU A 360 1.79 -21.41 -20.84
C LEU A 360 1.69 -22.41 -19.68
N ALA A 361 2.54 -22.27 -18.66
CA ALA A 361 2.44 -23.08 -17.45
C ALA A 361 1.12 -22.79 -16.70
N ILE A 362 0.71 -21.51 -16.63
CA ILE A 362 -0.57 -21.11 -16.04
C ILE A 362 -1.74 -21.77 -16.80
N GLU A 363 -1.73 -21.70 -18.12
CA GLU A 363 -2.75 -22.31 -18.97
C GLU A 363 -2.80 -23.84 -18.81
N GLY A 364 -1.63 -24.47 -18.64
CA GLY A 364 -1.51 -25.91 -18.35
C GLY A 364 -1.90 -26.31 -16.92
N GLY A 365 -2.26 -25.35 -16.06
CA GLY A 365 -2.60 -25.59 -14.66
C GLY A 365 -1.40 -25.77 -13.73
N ASP A 366 -0.17 -25.50 -14.18
CA ASP A 366 1.06 -25.53 -13.37
C ASP A 366 1.35 -24.13 -12.81
N PHE A 367 0.59 -23.76 -11.78
CA PHE A 367 0.73 -22.48 -11.09
C PHE A 367 0.22 -22.55 -9.66
N LEU A 368 0.59 -21.55 -8.86
CA LEU A 368 -0.04 -21.25 -7.58
C LEU A 368 -0.55 -19.79 -7.57
N SER A 369 -1.75 -19.58 -7.07
CA SER A 369 -2.25 -18.27 -6.68
C SER A 369 -1.83 -17.99 -5.24
N VAL A 370 -1.05 -16.94 -4.98
CA VAL A 370 -0.47 -16.68 -3.66
C VAL A 370 -1.06 -15.42 -3.09
N VAL A 371 -1.85 -15.54 -2.03
CA VAL A 371 -2.41 -14.37 -1.33
C VAL A 371 -1.27 -13.62 -0.64
N GLY A 372 -1.18 -12.33 -0.95
CA GLY A 372 -0.24 -11.37 -0.37
C GLY A 372 -0.89 -10.55 0.74
N ASP A 373 -0.78 -9.21 0.61
CA ASP A 373 -1.48 -8.30 1.51
C ASP A 373 -3.00 -8.43 1.34
N PHE A 374 -3.72 -8.26 2.44
CA PHE A 374 -5.17 -8.32 2.46
C PHE A 374 -5.73 -7.08 3.17
N HIS A 375 -6.77 -6.47 2.58
CA HIS A 375 -7.36 -5.23 3.06
C HIS A 375 -8.82 -5.49 3.51
N PRO A 376 -9.02 -5.90 4.77
CA PRO A 376 -10.37 -6.15 5.30
C PRO A 376 -11.22 -4.88 5.28
N GLY A 377 -12.42 -4.98 4.76
CA GLY A 377 -13.39 -3.89 4.72
C GLY A 377 -13.05 -2.74 3.78
N ALA A 378 -11.97 -2.80 3.01
CA ALA A 378 -11.47 -1.67 2.23
C ALA A 378 -11.31 -1.97 0.73
N ASN A 379 -11.55 -0.93 -0.07
CA ASN A 379 -11.20 -0.88 -1.49
C ASN A 379 -9.96 0.01 -1.69
N PRO A 380 -8.74 -0.55 -1.78
CA PRO A 380 -7.53 0.24 -1.93
C PRO A 380 -7.41 0.94 -3.30
N LEU A 381 -8.18 0.52 -4.31
CA LEU A 381 -8.19 1.18 -5.62
C LEU A 381 -8.82 2.59 -5.57
N CYS A 382 -9.54 2.92 -4.48
CA CYS A 382 -10.05 4.27 -4.22
C CYS A 382 -8.95 5.30 -3.95
N GLN A 383 -7.72 4.88 -3.68
CA GLN A 383 -6.62 5.80 -3.41
C GLN A 383 -6.13 6.48 -4.69
N GLY A 384 -5.69 7.72 -4.59
CA GLY A 384 -5.23 8.54 -5.71
C GLY A 384 -4.18 7.86 -6.58
N MET A 385 -3.24 7.13 -5.98
CA MET A 385 -2.18 6.41 -6.71
C MET A 385 -2.71 5.36 -7.70
N PHE A 386 -3.92 4.85 -7.52
CA PHE A 386 -4.59 3.95 -8.44
C PHE A 386 -5.64 4.69 -9.28
N ALA A 387 -6.59 5.31 -8.61
CA ALA A 387 -7.79 5.88 -9.19
C ALA A 387 -7.51 6.94 -10.27
N THR A 388 -6.55 7.85 -10.05
CA THR A 388 -6.22 8.92 -11.00
C THR A 388 -5.58 8.43 -12.28
N ARG A 389 -5.19 7.16 -12.35
CA ARG A 389 -4.53 6.53 -13.49
C ARG A 389 -5.37 5.48 -14.18
N HIS A 390 -6.58 5.25 -13.71
CA HIS A 390 -7.50 4.40 -14.42
C HIS A 390 -8.03 5.13 -15.67
N PRO A 391 -8.09 4.45 -16.83
CA PRO A 391 -8.55 5.07 -18.07
C PRO A 391 -10.01 5.56 -17.98
N ASP A 392 -10.84 4.90 -17.19
CA ASP A 392 -12.23 5.26 -16.92
C ASP A 392 -12.48 5.38 -15.40
N ARG A 393 -12.08 6.52 -14.83
CA ARG A 393 -12.26 6.80 -13.40
C ARG A 393 -13.75 6.94 -13.04
N GLU A 394 -14.56 7.50 -13.92
CA GLU A 394 -15.99 7.76 -13.65
C GLU A 394 -16.76 6.45 -13.48
N GLN A 395 -16.39 5.42 -14.21
CA GLN A 395 -16.96 4.09 -14.05
C GLN A 395 -16.78 3.55 -12.61
N PHE A 396 -15.59 3.76 -12.00
CA PHE A 396 -15.35 3.35 -10.62
C PHE A 396 -16.13 4.17 -9.60
N VAL A 397 -16.23 5.49 -9.81
CA VAL A 397 -17.07 6.36 -8.97
C VAL A 397 -18.51 5.87 -8.97
N THR A 398 -19.06 5.64 -10.15
CA THR A 398 -20.44 5.11 -10.33
C THR A 398 -20.61 3.73 -9.68
N ALA A 399 -19.64 2.83 -9.83
CA ALA A 399 -19.70 1.50 -9.23
C ALA A 399 -19.77 1.57 -7.70
N ILE A 400 -18.90 2.37 -7.07
CA ILE A 400 -18.84 2.53 -5.61
C ILE A 400 -20.16 3.09 -5.08
N HIS A 401 -20.67 4.19 -5.65
CA HIS A 401 -21.90 4.80 -5.17
C HIS A 401 -23.13 3.91 -5.41
N THR A 402 -23.13 3.12 -6.48
CA THR A 402 -24.16 2.10 -6.72
C THR A 402 -24.09 0.97 -5.68
N GLU A 403 -22.89 0.54 -5.31
CA GLU A 403 -22.69 -0.59 -4.39
C GLU A 403 -22.92 -0.19 -2.94
N VAL A 404 -22.55 1.03 -2.56
CA VAL A 404 -22.81 1.59 -1.21
C VAL A 404 -24.27 2.10 -1.09
N GLY A 405 -24.83 2.66 -2.18
CA GLY A 405 -26.24 3.06 -2.30
C GLY A 405 -26.65 4.32 -1.51
N ARG A 406 -25.67 5.09 -1.02
CA ARG A 406 -25.89 6.33 -0.26
C ARG A 406 -24.62 7.19 -0.27
N PRO A 407 -24.71 8.50 0.08
CA PRO A 407 -23.53 9.33 0.26
C PRO A 407 -22.52 8.71 1.23
N ILE A 408 -21.25 8.80 0.89
CA ILE A 408 -20.18 8.26 1.72
C ILE A 408 -19.65 9.38 2.63
N VAL A 409 -19.41 9.05 3.89
CA VAL A 409 -18.82 9.99 4.86
C VAL A 409 -17.32 9.85 4.85
N PHE A 410 -16.62 10.89 4.43
CA PHE A 410 -15.16 10.95 4.39
C PHE A 410 -14.62 11.82 5.52
N LEU A 411 -13.77 11.25 6.37
CA LEU A 411 -12.98 12.01 7.31
C LEU A 411 -11.73 12.53 6.61
N ILE A 412 -11.63 13.85 6.43
CA ILE A 412 -10.42 14.50 5.91
C ILE A 412 -9.41 14.59 7.05
N PRO A 413 -8.26 13.91 6.94
CA PRO A 413 -7.28 13.87 8.03
C PRO A 413 -6.63 15.23 8.27
N PRO A 414 -6.03 15.43 9.47
CA PRO A 414 -5.24 16.62 9.74
C PRO A 414 -4.08 16.79 8.75
N ARG A 415 -3.81 18.02 8.34
CA ARG A 415 -2.76 18.34 7.35
C ARG A 415 -1.35 18.01 7.77
N ASN A 416 -1.08 18.12 9.04
CA ASN A 416 0.25 17.94 9.64
C ASN A 416 0.58 16.48 9.96
N VAL A 417 -0.15 15.51 9.41
CA VAL A 417 0.21 14.10 9.50
C VAL A 417 1.44 13.85 8.62
N PRO A 418 2.61 13.49 9.18
CA PRO A 418 3.88 13.44 8.42
C PRO A 418 3.88 12.49 7.22
N ARG A 419 3.04 11.47 7.24
CA ARG A 419 2.94 10.43 6.18
C ARG A 419 1.88 10.71 5.13
N MET A 420 1.18 11.86 5.22
CA MET A 420 0.17 12.21 4.24
C MET A 420 0.81 12.67 2.93
N THR A 421 0.41 12.02 1.86
CA THR A 421 0.75 12.36 0.47
C THR A 421 -0.53 12.41 -0.35
N SER A 422 -0.57 13.28 -1.37
CA SER A 422 -1.68 13.34 -2.34
C SER A 422 -1.99 11.98 -2.99
N ARG A 423 -1.03 11.07 -3.04
CA ARG A 423 -1.17 9.73 -3.61
C ARG A 423 -2.14 8.81 -2.86
N VAL A 424 -2.31 8.98 -1.54
CA VAL A 424 -3.18 8.13 -0.70
C VAL A 424 -4.54 8.76 -0.39
N MET A 425 -4.80 9.95 -0.92
CA MET A 425 -6.10 10.61 -0.73
C MET A 425 -7.22 9.86 -1.45
N PRO A 426 -8.44 9.84 -0.89
CA PRO A 426 -9.61 9.32 -1.60
C PRO A 426 -9.80 10.05 -2.92
N ALA A 427 -9.95 9.29 -4.01
CA ALA A 427 -10.08 9.84 -5.35
C ALA A 427 -11.42 9.47 -6.02
N PHE A 428 -12.26 8.68 -5.35
CA PHE A 428 -13.58 8.29 -5.80
C PHE A 428 -14.66 8.94 -4.95
N THR A 429 -14.65 10.29 -4.92
CA THR A 429 -15.62 11.09 -4.19
C THR A 429 -16.54 11.84 -5.17
N GLU A 430 -17.78 12.08 -4.76
CA GLU A 430 -18.76 12.89 -5.47
C GLU A 430 -19.15 14.13 -4.63
N PRO A 431 -19.66 15.20 -5.26
CA PRO A 431 -20.14 16.38 -4.53
C PRO A 431 -21.27 16.09 -3.53
N THR A 432 -22.00 14.99 -3.72
CA THR A 432 -23.07 14.51 -2.83
C THR A 432 -22.53 13.80 -1.58
N ASP A 433 -21.26 13.44 -1.55
CA ASP A 433 -20.63 12.83 -0.38
C ASP A 433 -20.43 13.85 0.76
N ILE A 434 -20.31 13.33 1.97
CA ILE A 434 -20.15 14.15 3.16
C ILE A 434 -18.66 14.19 3.54
N HIS A 435 -18.04 15.34 3.41
CA HIS A 435 -16.63 15.54 3.74
C HIS A 435 -16.50 16.28 5.07
N VAL A 436 -15.93 15.63 6.09
CA VAL A 436 -15.73 16.21 7.41
C VAL A 436 -14.25 16.46 7.67
N ALA A 437 -13.89 17.71 7.90
CA ALA A 437 -12.52 18.08 8.26
C ALA A 437 -12.24 17.77 9.73
N ALA A 438 -11.26 16.93 10.02
CA ALA A 438 -10.84 16.59 11.38
C ALA A 438 -10.18 17.76 12.11
N THR A 439 -9.67 18.74 11.40
CA THR A 439 -9.08 19.97 11.93
C THR A 439 -9.53 21.18 11.11
N PRO A 440 -9.65 22.35 11.74
CA PRO A 440 -9.98 23.57 11.02
C PRO A 440 -9.05 23.79 9.83
N GLY A 441 -9.64 24.18 8.73
CA GLY A 441 -8.93 24.53 7.52
C GLY A 441 -8.49 23.37 6.62
N ALA A 442 -8.69 22.11 6.96
CA ALA A 442 -8.67 21.06 5.94
C ALA A 442 -9.90 21.21 5.05
N CYS A 443 -9.75 21.09 3.75
CA CYS A 443 -10.85 21.27 2.80
C CYS A 443 -10.69 20.39 1.55
N MET A 444 -11.78 20.17 0.86
CA MET A 444 -11.84 19.54 -0.47
C MET A 444 -11.81 20.64 -1.55
N PRO A 445 -11.55 20.29 -2.81
CA PRO A 445 -11.66 21.21 -3.94
C PRO A 445 -13.05 21.86 -4.06
N ASP A 446 -13.13 22.97 -4.79
CA ASP A 446 -14.40 23.66 -5.09
C ASP A 446 -15.41 22.66 -5.69
N GLY A 447 -16.67 22.73 -5.22
CA GLY A 447 -17.72 21.79 -5.59
C GLY A 447 -17.86 20.57 -4.67
N PHE A 448 -16.93 20.38 -3.72
CA PHE A 448 -17.00 19.33 -2.71
C PHE A 448 -17.16 19.97 -1.32
N PRO A 449 -18.41 20.14 -0.82
CA PRO A 449 -18.65 20.80 0.47
C PRO A 449 -17.90 20.11 1.60
N THR A 450 -17.25 20.90 2.44
CA THR A 450 -16.51 20.41 3.62
C THR A 450 -17.13 20.97 4.89
N ILE A 451 -17.41 20.08 5.84
CA ILE A 451 -17.93 20.42 7.17
C ILE A 451 -16.76 20.38 8.15
N ASP A 452 -16.53 21.45 8.92
CA ASP A 452 -15.62 21.41 10.04
C ASP A 452 -16.21 20.52 11.16
N VAL A 453 -15.43 19.61 11.70
CA VAL A 453 -15.85 18.72 12.78
C VAL A 453 -16.39 19.48 14.00
N GLY A 454 -15.90 20.71 14.25
CA GLY A 454 -16.35 21.59 15.33
C GLY A 454 -17.79 22.11 15.16
N ARG A 455 -18.37 22.02 13.95
CA ARG A 455 -19.75 22.43 13.67
C ARG A 455 -20.75 21.28 13.84
N LEU A 456 -20.28 20.06 14.01
CA LEU A 456 -21.13 18.90 14.22
C LEU A 456 -21.60 18.80 15.67
N LEU A 457 -22.89 18.57 15.84
CA LEU A 457 -23.54 18.32 17.13
C LEU A 457 -23.91 16.84 17.24
N ILE A 458 -23.72 16.27 18.42
CA ILE A 458 -24.13 14.89 18.69
C ILE A 458 -25.61 14.88 19.10
N ASP A 459 -26.38 14.02 18.43
CA ASP A 459 -27.80 13.78 18.71
C ASP A 459 -28.04 12.26 18.75
N GLY A 460 -27.95 11.70 19.94
CA GLY A 460 -27.98 10.24 20.16
C GLY A 460 -26.73 9.59 19.57
N GLU A 461 -26.91 8.64 18.66
CA GLU A 461 -25.82 7.98 17.90
C GLU A 461 -25.52 8.71 16.57
N ASP A 462 -26.26 9.75 16.23
CA ASP A 462 -26.06 10.55 15.02
C ASP A 462 -25.27 11.83 15.32
N VAL A 463 -24.80 12.42 14.24
CA VAL A 463 -24.31 13.79 14.22
C VAL A 463 -25.14 14.63 13.27
N VAL A 464 -25.29 15.91 13.61
CA VAL A 464 -26.08 16.89 12.86
C VAL A 464 -25.21 18.13 12.61
N GLU A 465 -25.18 18.60 11.38
CA GLU A 465 -24.75 19.96 11.03
C GLU A 465 -26.00 20.84 10.89
N PRO A 466 -26.28 21.73 11.86
CA PRO A 466 -27.60 22.36 11.96
C PRO A 466 -27.84 23.42 10.86
N THR A 467 -26.81 24.00 10.28
CA THR A 467 -26.93 25.07 9.28
C THR A 467 -27.34 24.52 7.91
N GLN A 468 -26.86 23.35 7.56
CA GLN A 468 -27.13 22.67 6.29
C GLN A 468 -28.18 21.56 6.41
N GLY A 469 -28.58 21.22 7.63
CA GLY A 469 -29.51 20.14 7.90
C GLY A 469 -28.96 18.74 7.60
N ILE A 470 -27.64 18.59 7.55
CA ILE A 470 -27.00 17.30 7.25
C ILE A 470 -27.01 16.46 8.52
N ARG A 471 -27.49 15.21 8.40
CA ARG A 471 -27.52 14.21 9.48
C ARG A 471 -26.96 12.88 8.97
N PHE A 472 -26.10 12.25 9.77
CA PHE A 472 -25.58 10.91 9.51
C PHE A 472 -25.13 10.23 10.82
N PRO A 473 -25.05 8.89 10.87
CA PRO A 473 -24.55 8.17 12.03
C PRO A 473 -23.10 8.53 12.36
N LEU A 474 -22.79 8.85 13.62
CA LEU A 474 -21.43 9.17 14.06
C LEU A 474 -20.44 8.05 13.73
N ILE A 475 -20.88 6.79 13.80
CA ILE A 475 -20.04 5.64 13.48
C ILE A 475 -19.52 5.63 12.02
N GLU A 476 -20.22 6.30 11.10
CA GLU A 476 -19.75 6.43 9.70
C GLU A 476 -18.53 7.35 9.60
N LEU A 477 -18.49 8.41 10.39
CA LEU A 477 -17.30 9.26 10.50
C LEU A 477 -16.09 8.51 11.05
N LEU A 478 -16.35 7.48 11.87
CA LEU A 478 -15.34 6.63 12.48
C LEU A 478 -14.90 5.47 11.57
N SER A 479 -15.53 5.29 10.42
CA SER A 479 -15.26 4.16 9.51
C SER A 479 -13.81 4.13 9.05
N SER A 480 -13.22 5.26 8.68
CA SER A 480 -11.82 5.32 8.24
C SER A 480 -10.82 4.83 9.31
N PRO A 481 -10.86 5.31 10.57
CA PRO A 481 -10.03 4.75 11.64
C PRO A 481 -10.28 3.25 11.90
N LEU A 482 -11.53 2.79 11.83
CA LEU A 482 -11.88 1.40 12.05
C LEU A 482 -11.34 0.48 10.95
N PHE A 483 -11.46 0.88 9.67
CA PHE A 483 -10.84 0.16 8.55
C PHE A 483 -9.32 0.11 8.67
N MET A 484 -8.70 1.22 9.04
CA MET A 484 -7.26 1.25 9.27
C MET A 484 -6.83 0.35 10.42
N ALA A 485 -7.64 0.23 11.49
CA ALA A 485 -7.40 -0.71 12.57
C ALA A 485 -7.52 -2.16 12.05
N ALA A 486 -8.57 -2.48 11.28
CA ALA A 486 -8.74 -3.79 10.68
C ALA A 486 -7.55 -4.20 9.80
N ILE A 487 -7.11 -3.33 8.89
CA ILE A 487 -5.98 -3.58 8.00
C ILE A 487 -4.68 -3.80 8.77
N ARG A 488 -4.41 -2.99 9.78
CA ARG A 488 -3.14 -3.04 10.54
C ARG A 488 -3.02 -4.26 11.44
N THR A 489 -4.14 -4.80 11.89
CA THR A 489 -4.19 -5.91 12.86
C THR A 489 -4.64 -7.22 12.22
N TRP A 490 -4.88 -7.24 10.91
CA TRP A 490 -5.23 -8.43 10.16
C TRP A 490 -4.09 -9.45 10.18
N ASP A 491 -4.30 -10.53 10.88
CA ASP A 491 -3.39 -11.70 10.95
C ASP A 491 -4.25 -12.94 11.24
N PRO A 492 -4.92 -13.52 10.22
CA PRO A 492 -5.98 -14.50 10.43
C PRO A 492 -5.48 -15.86 10.89
N PHE A 493 -4.22 -16.18 10.62
CA PHE A 493 -3.72 -17.54 10.84
C PHE A 493 -2.94 -17.65 12.14
N PRO A 494 -3.03 -18.80 12.85
CA PRO A 494 -2.26 -19.00 14.07
C PRO A 494 -0.76 -18.92 13.78
N THR A 495 -0.05 -18.17 14.62
CA THR A 495 1.40 -17.96 14.52
C THR A 495 2.12 -18.69 15.65
N GLY A 496 3.01 -19.61 15.29
CA GLY A 496 3.96 -20.25 16.19
C GLY A 496 5.40 -19.84 15.84
N GLY A 497 6.37 -20.53 16.40
CA GLY A 497 7.78 -20.36 16.01
C GLY A 497 8.00 -20.72 14.53
N HIS A 498 7.41 -21.82 14.08
CA HIS A 498 7.31 -22.23 12.68
C HIS A 498 5.85 -22.45 12.30
N ALA A 499 5.46 -21.94 11.18
CA ALA A 499 4.11 -22.04 10.66
C ALA A 499 4.18 -22.51 9.19
N PRO A 500 3.76 -23.74 8.87
CA PRO A 500 3.83 -24.29 7.52
C PRO A 500 2.92 -23.54 6.57
N ARG A 501 3.18 -23.65 5.26
CA ARG A 501 2.35 -23.09 4.20
C ARG A 501 0.92 -23.65 4.31
N ILE A 502 -0.08 -22.78 4.09
CA ILE A 502 -1.48 -23.17 4.01
C ILE A 502 -1.90 -23.04 2.54
N THR A 503 -2.27 -24.16 1.94
CA THR A 503 -2.68 -24.22 0.52
C THR A 503 -4.03 -24.94 0.41
N VAL A 504 -4.95 -24.38 -0.38
CA VAL A 504 -6.25 -24.97 -0.73
C VAL A 504 -6.36 -24.98 -2.24
N GLY A 505 -6.46 -26.17 -2.82
CA GLY A 505 -6.28 -26.32 -4.27
C GLY A 505 -4.90 -25.78 -4.68
N ARG A 506 -4.87 -24.85 -5.62
CA ARG A 506 -3.66 -24.10 -6.03
C ARG A 506 -3.54 -22.73 -5.37
N THR A 507 -4.40 -22.39 -4.41
CA THR A 507 -4.36 -21.11 -3.73
C THR A 507 -3.60 -21.21 -2.38
N VAL A 508 -2.50 -20.50 -2.28
CA VAL A 508 -1.72 -20.35 -1.05
C VAL A 508 -2.31 -19.20 -0.25
N LEU A 509 -3.00 -19.53 0.85
CA LEU A 509 -3.60 -18.56 1.77
C LEU A 509 -2.56 -17.95 2.72
N ARG A 510 -1.52 -18.71 3.07
CA ARG A 510 -0.38 -18.25 3.86
C ARG A 510 0.91 -18.92 3.40
N ARG A 511 1.94 -18.12 3.17
CA ARG A 511 3.30 -18.59 2.94
C ARG A 511 3.88 -19.26 4.19
N GLU A 512 4.82 -20.17 4.00
CA GLU A 512 5.58 -20.73 5.11
C GLU A 512 6.37 -19.64 5.85
N THR A 513 6.32 -19.68 7.18
CA THR A 513 6.75 -18.55 8.01
C THR A 513 7.49 -19.06 9.26
N TRP A 514 8.56 -18.37 9.64
CA TRP A 514 9.35 -18.61 10.85
C TRP A 514 9.39 -17.34 11.68
N ASN A 515 8.87 -17.39 12.90
CA ASN A 515 8.92 -16.29 13.86
C ASN A 515 10.06 -16.56 14.83
N VAL A 516 11.13 -15.80 14.74
CA VAL A 516 12.35 -16.02 15.51
C VAL A 516 12.58 -14.85 16.45
N VAL A 517 12.71 -15.13 17.74
CA VAL A 517 13.20 -14.15 18.71
C VAL A 517 14.65 -13.82 18.36
N ALA A 518 14.94 -12.56 18.08
CA ALA A 518 16.21 -12.14 17.48
C ALA A 518 17.45 -12.48 18.34
N SER A 519 17.30 -12.57 19.67
CA SER A 519 18.37 -13.00 20.58
C SER A 519 18.77 -14.48 20.41
N ASN A 520 17.92 -15.31 19.81
CA ASN A 520 18.19 -16.73 19.55
C ASN A 520 18.88 -16.95 18.20
N ALA A 521 19.05 -15.90 17.41
CA ALA A 521 19.76 -15.97 16.13
C ALA A 521 21.29 -15.84 16.33
N PRO A 522 22.10 -16.41 15.41
CA PRO A 522 23.55 -16.27 15.46
C PRO A 522 23.98 -14.80 15.40
N GLN A 523 24.99 -14.45 16.20
CA GLN A 523 25.54 -13.10 16.25
C GLN A 523 26.48 -12.80 15.07
N HIS A 524 27.08 -13.84 14.49
CA HIS A 524 28.00 -13.71 13.37
C HIS A 524 27.30 -14.01 12.03
N PRO A 525 27.42 -13.13 11.04
CA PRO A 525 26.77 -13.29 9.73
C PRO A 525 27.07 -14.61 9.01
N GLN A 526 28.29 -15.14 9.19
CA GLN A 526 28.74 -16.40 8.59
C GLN A 526 27.99 -17.64 9.09
N ASP A 527 27.38 -17.57 10.27
CA ASP A 527 26.69 -18.70 10.90
C ASP A 527 25.20 -18.73 10.48
N LEU A 528 24.68 -17.61 9.92
CA LEU A 528 23.27 -17.49 9.51
C LEU A 528 22.84 -18.53 8.47
N PRO A 529 23.63 -18.88 7.43
CA PRO A 529 23.22 -19.91 6.47
C PRO A 529 23.04 -21.30 7.07
N GLY A 530 23.92 -21.67 8.00
CA GLY A 530 23.83 -22.96 8.74
C GLY A 530 22.60 -23.00 9.66
N TRP A 531 22.38 -21.91 10.38
CA TRP A 531 21.23 -21.73 11.26
C TRP A 531 19.89 -21.75 10.50
N ALA A 532 19.79 -21.06 9.37
CA ALA A 532 18.59 -21.04 8.54
C ALA A 532 18.24 -22.45 8.03
N ARG A 533 19.24 -23.19 7.56
CA ARG A 533 19.06 -24.61 7.15
C ARG A 533 18.59 -25.50 8.29
N ALA A 534 19.13 -25.30 9.49
CA ALA A 534 18.72 -26.06 10.67
C ALA A 534 17.26 -25.80 11.06
N LEU A 535 16.73 -24.61 10.74
CA LEU A 535 15.31 -24.25 10.91
C LEU A 535 14.43 -24.68 9.73
N GLY A 536 14.99 -25.27 8.67
CA GLY A 536 14.25 -25.64 7.45
C GLY A 536 13.92 -24.47 6.54
N MET A 537 14.54 -23.30 6.74
CA MET A 537 14.30 -22.14 5.87
C MET A 537 14.88 -22.39 4.47
N PRO A 538 14.15 -22.01 3.39
CA PRO A 538 14.70 -22.06 2.04
C PRO A 538 15.80 -21.03 1.85
N ARG A 539 16.59 -21.19 0.78
CA ARG A 539 17.68 -20.27 0.44
C ARG A 539 17.25 -18.80 0.42
N ARG A 540 16.05 -18.52 -0.12
CA ARG A 540 15.53 -17.16 -0.33
C ARG A 540 14.29 -16.94 0.51
N VAL A 541 14.32 -15.87 1.32
CA VAL A 541 13.22 -15.50 2.20
C VAL A 541 13.05 -13.98 2.23
N PHE A 542 11.90 -13.53 2.73
CA PHE A 542 11.73 -12.16 3.20
C PHE A 542 11.76 -12.11 4.72
N ALA A 543 12.45 -11.14 5.31
CA ALA A 543 12.44 -10.92 6.75
C ALA A 543 11.78 -9.59 7.11
N LYS A 544 10.83 -9.61 8.04
CA LYS A 544 10.17 -8.44 8.63
C LYS A 544 10.61 -8.28 10.07
N SER A 545 11.45 -7.27 10.31
CA SER A 545 11.80 -6.84 11.67
C SER A 545 10.65 -6.03 12.29
N PRO A 546 10.41 -6.11 13.61
CA PRO A 546 9.47 -5.24 14.31
C PRO A 546 9.86 -3.75 14.28
N LEU A 547 11.09 -3.43 13.87
CA LEU A 547 11.64 -2.06 13.75
C LEU A 547 11.55 -1.52 12.32
N GLU A 548 11.17 -2.35 11.34
CA GLU A 548 11.11 -2.00 9.93
C GLU A 548 9.67 -2.04 9.44
N ASP A 549 9.23 -1.04 8.71
CA ASP A 549 7.87 -1.02 8.15
C ASP A 549 7.67 -2.07 7.06
N LYS A 550 8.74 -2.43 6.34
CA LYS A 550 8.67 -3.33 5.18
C LYS A 550 9.63 -4.51 5.31
N PRO A 551 9.25 -5.69 4.77
CA PRO A 551 10.15 -6.83 4.75
C PRO A 551 11.36 -6.58 3.85
N VAL A 552 12.48 -7.22 4.14
CA VAL A 552 13.74 -7.18 3.38
C VAL A 552 13.97 -8.55 2.74
N TYR A 553 14.38 -8.57 1.46
CA TYR A 553 14.78 -9.79 0.79
C TYR A 553 16.13 -10.29 1.33
N ILE A 554 16.23 -11.60 1.50
CA ILE A 554 17.42 -12.29 1.99
C ILE A 554 17.70 -13.49 1.07
N ASP A 555 18.95 -13.61 0.63
CA ASP A 555 19.51 -14.83 0.07
C ASP A 555 20.64 -15.30 1.02
N PHE A 556 20.46 -16.46 1.62
CA PHE A 556 21.42 -17.00 2.60
C PHE A 556 22.77 -17.39 1.99
N THR A 557 22.93 -17.32 0.68
CA THR A 557 24.23 -17.52 0.01
C THR A 557 25.01 -16.22 -0.21
N SER A 558 24.38 -15.06 0.06
CA SER A 558 24.93 -13.72 -0.16
C SER A 558 25.69 -13.21 1.08
N PRO A 559 27.02 -13.05 1.06
CA PRO A 559 27.77 -12.45 2.16
C PRO A 559 27.32 -11.03 2.52
N ILE A 560 26.92 -10.22 1.55
CA ILE A 560 26.42 -8.85 1.79
C ILE A 560 25.07 -8.89 2.51
N LEU A 561 24.14 -9.69 2.04
CA LEU A 561 22.83 -9.81 2.67
C LEU A 561 22.92 -10.45 4.05
N MET A 562 23.86 -11.37 4.27
CA MET A 562 24.10 -11.93 5.62
C MET A 562 24.60 -10.86 6.60
N ARG A 563 25.46 -9.93 6.18
CA ARG A 563 25.90 -8.82 7.03
C ARG A 563 24.75 -7.89 7.41
N THR A 564 23.91 -7.53 6.42
CA THR A 564 22.74 -6.66 6.66
C THR A 564 21.71 -7.35 7.54
N THR A 565 21.44 -8.64 7.31
CA THR A 565 20.56 -9.48 8.14
C THR A 565 21.07 -9.59 9.58
N GLY A 566 22.36 -9.88 9.77
CA GLY A 566 22.95 -9.95 11.11
C GLY A 566 22.87 -8.62 11.85
N ARG A 567 23.00 -7.47 11.15
CA ARG A 567 22.80 -6.15 11.75
C ARG A 567 21.34 -5.93 12.16
N MET A 568 20.39 -6.27 11.28
CA MET A 568 18.96 -6.19 11.56
C MET A 568 18.59 -7.02 12.79
N LEU A 569 19.07 -8.26 12.88
CA LEU A 569 18.82 -9.16 14.01
C LEU A 569 19.40 -8.60 15.32
N ARG A 570 20.65 -8.11 15.32
CA ARG A 570 21.25 -7.48 16.52
C ARG A 570 20.47 -6.25 16.97
N HIS A 571 20.03 -5.41 16.02
CA HIS A 571 19.23 -4.24 16.34
C HIS A 571 17.87 -4.63 16.93
N ALA A 572 17.18 -5.61 16.34
CA ALA A 572 15.94 -6.15 16.88
C ALA A 572 16.12 -6.77 18.27
N ALA A 573 17.19 -7.54 18.49
CA ALA A 573 17.50 -8.12 19.80
C ALA A 573 17.73 -7.05 20.89
N ALA A 574 18.36 -5.93 20.53
CA ALA A 574 18.63 -4.85 21.48
C ALA A 574 17.37 -4.00 21.76
N ALA A 575 16.62 -3.63 20.73
CA ALA A 575 15.51 -2.66 20.86
C ALA A 575 14.15 -3.32 21.15
N THR A 576 13.95 -4.57 20.71
CA THR A 576 12.67 -5.29 20.86
C THR A 576 12.89 -6.77 21.21
N PRO A 577 13.54 -7.10 22.36
CA PRO A 577 14.06 -8.42 22.67
C PRO A 577 12.98 -9.53 22.71
N GLN A 578 11.74 -9.17 23.00
CA GLN A 578 10.62 -10.12 23.09
C GLN A 578 9.78 -10.22 21.80
N ARG A 579 10.02 -9.34 20.83
CA ARG A 579 9.25 -9.33 19.57
C ARG A 579 10.01 -10.15 18.52
N PRO A 580 9.36 -11.11 17.85
CA PRO A 580 10.03 -11.92 16.86
C PRO A 580 10.31 -11.12 15.57
N VAL A 581 11.38 -11.47 14.89
CA VAL A 581 11.58 -11.19 13.46
C VAL A 581 10.87 -12.31 12.70
N ARG A 582 10.00 -11.92 11.75
CA ARG A 582 9.26 -12.86 10.92
C ARG A 582 10.01 -13.09 9.62
N PHE A 583 10.40 -14.33 9.36
CA PHE A 583 10.90 -14.79 8.08
C PHE A 583 9.77 -15.47 7.31
N THR A 584 9.67 -15.21 6.02
CA THR A 584 8.65 -15.78 5.14
C THR A 584 9.30 -16.26 3.86
N GLU A 585 8.95 -17.45 3.39
CA GLU A 585 9.47 -17.97 2.12
C GLU A 585 9.29 -16.97 0.98
N MET A 586 10.23 -16.91 0.04
CA MET A 586 10.03 -16.18 -1.20
C MET A 586 9.18 -17.02 -2.14
N LEU A 587 7.93 -16.60 -2.32
CA LEU A 587 6.99 -17.20 -3.26
C LEU A 587 6.17 -16.07 -3.90
N PRO A 588 6.18 -15.90 -5.23
CA PRO A 588 6.93 -16.63 -6.25
C PRO A 588 8.45 -16.58 -6.06
N THR A 589 9.14 -17.66 -6.41
CA THR A 589 10.59 -17.69 -6.60
C THR A 589 10.98 -17.02 -7.92
N PRO A 590 12.24 -16.65 -8.16
CA PRO A 590 12.65 -16.00 -9.42
C PRO A 590 12.28 -16.78 -10.68
N ASP A 591 12.34 -18.08 -10.64
CA ASP A 591 11.94 -18.98 -11.75
C ASP A 591 10.43 -19.11 -11.92
N GLN A 592 9.64 -18.65 -10.95
CA GLN A 592 8.17 -18.62 -10.96
C GLN A 592 7.61 -17.23 -11.26
N CYS A 593 8.42 -16.29 -11.74
CA CYS A 593 7.95 -14.99 -12.19
C CYS A 593 7.54 -15.06 -13.67
N TRP A 594 6.24 -15.23 -13.91
CA TRP A 594 5.66 -15.49 -15.22
C TRP A 594 5.58 -14.27 -16.14
N LEU A 595 5.47 -13.03 -15.56
CA LEU A 595 5.34 -11.80 -16.33
C LEU A 595 6.67 -11.45 -16.97
N ARG A 596 6.73 -11.46 -18.30
CA ARG A 596 7.93 -11.15 -19.07
C ARG A 596 7.66 -9.97 -20.01
N ASP A 597 8.68 -9.16 -20.24
CA ASP A 597 8.65 -8.14 -21.29
C ASP A 597 9.08 -8.70 -22.65
N ASP A 598 9.14 -7.80 -23.65
CA ASP A 598 9.53 -8.15 -25.02
C ASP A 598 11.01 -8.63 -25.14
N ASP A 599 11.85 -8.29 -24.18
CA ASP A 599 13.24 -8.76 -24.07
C ASP A 599 13.34 -10.14 -23.39
N GLY A 600 12.23 -10.68 -22.90
CA GLY A 600 12.15 -11.94 -22.20
C GLY A 600 12.51 -11.87 -20.71
N ASP A 601 12.77 -10.68 -20.19
CA ASP A 601 13.05 -10.45 -18.78
C ASP A 601 11.82 -10.67 -17.91
N ALA A 602 11.98 -11.46 -16.84
CA ALA A 602 10.90 -11.79 -15.91
C ALA A 602 10.84 -10.79 -14.75
N PHE A 603 9.62 -10.44 -14.33
CA PHE A 603 9.36 -9.49 -13.25
C PHE A 603 8.45 -10.10 -12.19
N THR A 604 8.70 -9.77 -10.93
CA THR A 604 7.70 -10.03 -9.88
C THR A 604 6.48 -9.17 -10.15
N SER A 605 5.29 -9.73 -9.97
CA SER A 605 4.03 -9.04 -10.21
C SER A 605 2.95 -9.49 -9.24
N GLU A 606 1.98 -8.63 -9.01
CA GLU A 606 0.86 -8.90 -8.13
C GLU A 606 -0.40 -8.20 -8.67
N LEU A 607 -1.53 -8.88 -8.55
CA LEU A 607 -2.86 -8.38 -8.89
C LEU A 607 -3.52 -7.86 -7.61
N ARG A 608 -3.93 -6.61 -7.57
CA ARG A 608 -4.76 -6.06 -6.51
C ARG A 608 -6.22 -6.20 -6.93
N LEU A 609 -6.89 -7.16 -6.32
CA LEU A 609 -8.30 -7.47 -6.60
C LEU A 609 -9.21 -6.74 -5.61
N VAL A 610 -10.42 -6.44 -6.03
CA VAL A 610 -11.48 -5.94 -5.16
C VAL A 610 -12.61 -6.95 -5.15
N CYS A 611 -12.83 -7.58 -4.01
CA CYS A 611 -13.98 -8.46 -3.78
C CYS A 611 -15.13 -7.64 -3.17
N VAL A 612 -16.32 -7.85 -3.70
CA VAL A 612 -17.57 -7.21 -3.27
C VAL A 612 -18.42 -8.22 -2.52
N ASP A 613 -18.83 -7.89 -1.32
CA ASP A 613 -19.81 -8.63 -0.53
C ASP A 613 -21.21 -8.32 -1.07
N LEU A 614 -21.78 -9.23 -1.84
CA LEU A 614 -23.09 -9.07 -2.45
C LEU A 614 -24.23 -9.04 -1.41
N THR A 615 -23.99 -9.55 -0.20
CA THR A 615 -24.98 -9.51 0.89
C THR A 615 -25.09 -8.13 1.55
N ARG A 616 -24.10 -7.26 1.32
CA ARG A 616 -24.03 -5.89 1.88
C ARG A 616 -24.16 -4.80 0.83
N ARG A 617 -24.20 -5.20 -0.42
CA ARG A 617 -24.40 -4.27 -1.53
C ARG A 617 -25.79 -3.66 -1.46
N ALA A 618 -25.93 -2.38 -1.72
CA ALA A 618 -27.22 -1.70 -1.80
C ALA A 618 -28.15 -2.35 -2.84
N GLY A 619 -29.43 -2.41 -2.54
CA GLY A 619 -30.44 -3.01 -3.41
C GLY A 619 -30.57 -4.54 -3.33
N THR A 620 -29.78 -5.22 -2.52
CA THR A 620 -30.04 -6.60 -2.10
C THR A 620 -30.92 -6.57 -0.85
N THR A 621 -32.23 -6.45 -1.03
CA THR A 621 -33.19 -6.79 0.03
C THR A 621 -33.20 -8.30 0.17
N SER A 622 -32.76 -8.80 1.34
CA SER A 622 -32.95 -10.16 1.82
C SER A 622 -34.42 -10.51 1.95
#